data_5d717ae40e7b925e259bd55cfbdc24e9
#
_entry.id   5d717ae40e7b925e259bd55cfbdc24e9
#
_cell.length_a   1.000
_cell.length_b   1.000
_cell.length_c   1.000
_cell.angle_alpha   90.00
_cell.angle_beta   90.00
_cell.angle_gamma   90.00
#
_symmetry.space_group_name_H-M   'P 1'
#
loop_
_entity.id
_entity.type
_entity.pdbx_description
1 polymer ?
#
loop_
_entity_poly.entity_id
_entity_poly.type
_entity_poly.pdbx_seq_one_letter_code
_entity_poly.pdbx_strand_id
1 'polypeptide(L)'
;MAILDIDFFKKVNDNYGHQYGDYVLKTVADLMKKSFRKTDLLYRYGGEELVMIMPETNIEGATIPVQRLRRMVEEYDFEYNGVKSKVTVSIGLTMNYQNLCSTAEILKSADEALYRAKESGRNRVILHE
;
A
#
# COMPACT_ATOMS: atom_id res chain seq x y z
N MET A 1 -9.23 -4.97 -5.24
CA MET A 1 -8.39 -3.75 -5.30
C MET A 1 -7.87 -3.41 -3.92
N ALA A 2 -6.65 -2.97 -3.84
CA ALA A 2 -6.07 -2.46 -2.60
C ALA A 2 -5.44 -1.09 -2.84
N ILE A 3 -5.53 -0.22 -1.84
CA ILE A 3 -4.85 1.08 -1.85
C ILE A 3 -3.89 1.12 -0.66
N LEU A 4 -2.65 1.46 -0.95
CA LEU A 4 -1.58 1.57 0.04
C LEU A 4 -1.20 3.04 0.20
N ASP A 5 -0.96 3.45 1.44
CA ASP A 5 -0.41 4.75 1.76
C ASP A 5 0.79 4.55 2.69
N ILE A 6 1.87 5.25 2.42
CA ILE A 6 3.08 5.19 3.25
C ILE A 6 2.83 6.00 4.51
N ASP A 7 2.93 5.35 5.67
CA ASP A 7 2.65 5.97 6.96
C ASP A 7 3.66 7.08 7.26
N PHE A 8 3.14 8.23 7.67
CA PHE A 8 3.94 9.40 8.05
C PHE A 8 4.91 9.88 6.95
N PHE A 9 4.53 9.73 5.69
CA PHE A 9 5.40 10.10 4.57
C PHE A 9 5.81 11.57 4.60
N LYS A 10 4.91 12.45 5.01
CA LYS A 10 5.22 13.87 5.16
C LYS A 10 6.34 14.09 6.18
N LYS A 11 6.30 13.35 7.30
CA LYS A 11 7.36 13.43 8.32
C LYS A 11 8.69 12.93 7.78
N VAL A 12 8.67 11.89 6.94
CA VAL A 12 9.87 11.39 6.28
C VAL A 12 10.50 12.50 5.43
N ASN A 13 9.71 13.16 4.60
CA ASN A 13 10.18 14.27 3.78
C ASN A 13 10.68 15.45 4.63
N ASP A 14 9.95 15.82 5.68
CA ASP A 14 10.30 16.92 6.54
C ASP A 14 11.59 16.66 7.33
N ASN A 15 11.80 15.44 7.78
CA ASN A 15 12.96 15.06 8.60
C ASN A 15 14.21 14.75 7.77
N TYR A 16 14.05 14.16 6.58
CA TYR A 16 15.17 13.62 5.81
C TYR A 16 15.29 14.20 4.40
N GLY A 17 14.32 15.03 3.97
CA GLY A 17 14.32 15.66 2.65
C GLY A 17 13.56 14.87 1.60
N HIS A 18 13.20 15.57 0.51
CA HIS A 18 12.40 14.98 -0.58
C HIS A 18 13.13 13.86 -1.33
N GLN A 19 14.46 13.93 -1.43
CA GLN A 19 15.24 12.86 -2.06
C GLN A 19 15.13 11.56 -1.27
N TYR A 20 15.12 11.64 0.05
CA TYR A 20 14.92 10.48 0.92
C TYR A 20 13.50 9.92 0.74
N GLY A 21 12.50 10.79 0.68
CA GLY A 21 11.12 10.39 0.41
C GLY A 21 10.97 9.69 -0.93
N ASP A 22 11.61 10.19 -1.97
CA ASP A 22 11.62 9.56 -3.30
C ASP A 22 12.26 8.16 -3.24
N TYR A 23 13.34 8.02 -2.50
CA TYR A 23 13.98 6.72 -2.27
C TYR A 23 13.03 5.76 -1.56
N VAL A 24 12.34 6.21 -0.52
CA VAL A 24 11.37 5.38 0.22
C VAL A 24 10.24 4.94 -0.71
N LEU A 25 9.67 5.86 -1.47
CA LEU A 25 8.58 5.55 -2.39
C LEU A 25 9.00 4.53 -3.44
N LYS A 26 10.17 4.71 -4.03
CA LYS A 26 10.71 3.79 -5.03
C LYS A 26 10.96 2.40 -4.43
N THR A 27 11.50 2.35 -3.22
CA THR A 27 11.77 1.09 -2.53
C THR A 27 10.48 0.35 -2.22
N VAL A 28 9.46 1.04 -1.72
CA VAL A 28 8.13 0.44 -1.48
C VAL A 28 7.54 -0.10 -2.79
N ALA A 29 7.65 0.66 -3.88
CA ALA A 29 7.18 0.21 -5.19
C ALA A 29 7.93 -1.05 -5.66
N ASP A 30 9.23 -1.14 -5.43
CA ASP A 30 10.02 -2.33 -5.78
C ASP A 30 9.62 -3.55 -4.94
N LEU A 31 9.38 -3.35 -3.65
CA LEU A 31 8.87 -4.41 -2.77
C LEU A 31 7.46 -4.85 -3.21
N MET A 32 6.64 -3.91 -3.64
CA MET A 32 5.32 -4.21 -4.18
C MET A 32 5.42 -5.12 -5.40
N LYS A 33 6.31 -4.82 -6.34
CA LYS A 33 6.52 -5.66 -7.52
C LYS A 33 6.95 -7.09 -7.15
N LYS A 34 7.72 -7.26 -6.09
CA LYS A 34 8.14 -8.57 -5.61
C LYS A 34 7.02 -9.36 -4.94
N SER A 35 6.02 -8.67 -4.40
CA SER A 35 4.93 -9.29 -3.65
C SER A 35 3.79 -9.77 -4.53
N PHE A 36 3.64 -9.18 -5.72
CA PHE A 36 2.49 -9.43 -6.60
C PHE A 36 2.88 -10.18 -7.86
N ARG A 37 1.86 -10.76 -8.52
CA ARG A 37 2.03 -11.52 -9.75
C ARG A 37 2.21 -10.56 -10.94
N LYS A 38 2.75 -11.07 -12.05
CA LYS A 38 2.88 -10.28 -13.29
C LYS A 38 1.53 -9.87 -13.86
N THR A 39 0.48 -10.63 -13.56
CA THR A 39 -0.89 -10.34 -14.02
C THR A 39 -1.58 -9.29 -13.15
N ASP A 40 -1.02 -8.98 -11.98
CA ASP A 40 -1.56 -7.94 -11.11
C ASP A 40 -1.16 -6.57 -11.66
N LEU A 41 -2.06 -5.61 -11.52
CA LEU A 41 -1.85 -4.24 -12.02
C LEU A 41 -1.47 -3.34 -10.86
N LEU A 42 -0.35 -2.64 -11.02
CA LEU A 42 0.24 -1.81 -9.98
C LEU A 42 0.37 -0.37 -10.49
N TYR A 43 -0.19 0.59 -9.74
CA TYR A 43 -0.21 1.99 -10.14
C TYR A 43 0.20 2.91 -9.00
N ARG A 44 0.80 4.04 -9.36
CA ARG A 44 0.91 5.17 -8.44
C ARG A 44 -0.35 6.02 -8.60
N TYR A 45 -1.10 6.18 -7.52
CA TYR A 45 -2.39 6.88 -7.53
C TYR A 45 -2.26 8.34 -7.11
N GLY A 46 -1.42 8.63 -6.15
CA GLY A 46 -1.18 9.98 -5.64
C GLY A 46 0.28 10.14 -5.22
N GLY A 47 0.59 11.12 -4.40
CA GLY A 47 1.96 11.40 -3.95
C GLY A 47 2.63 10.20 -3.31
N GLU A 48 2.00 9.65 -2.27
CA GLU A 48 2.48 8.47 -1.53
C GLU A 48 1.49 7.30 -1.57
N GLU A 49 0.50 7.35 -2.45
CA GLU A 49 -0.53 6.32 -2.58
C GLU A 49 -0.26 5.41 -3.78
N LEU A 50 -0.33 4.11 -3.54
CA LEU A 50 -0.15 3.08 -4.56
C LEU A 50 -1.40 2.21 -4.62
N VAL A 51 -1.80 1.82 -5.82
CA VAL A 51 -2.99 1.00 -6.06
C VAL A 51 -2.58 -0.34 -6.66
N MET A 52 -3.18 -1.41 -6.15
CA MET A 52 -2.97 -2.78 -6.61
C MET A 52 -4.30 -3.36 -7.04
N ILE A 53 -4.38 -3.82 -8.29
CA ILE A 53 -5.55 -4.51 -8.81
C ILE A 53 -5.17 -5.96 -9.07
N MET A 54 -5.89 -6.87 -8.44
CA MET A 54 -5.63 -8.31 -8.52
C MET A 54 -6.79 -8.99 -9.26
N PRO A 55 -6.69 -9.13 -10.61
CA PRO A 55 -7.76 -9.75 -11.39
C PRO A 55 -8.00 -11.21 -11.00
N GLU A 56 -9.25 -11.64 -11.07
CA GLU A 56 -9.64 -13.03 -10.84
C GLU A 56 -9.11 -13.62 -9.53
N THR A 57 -9.05 -12.77 -8.48
CA THR A 57 -8.49 -13.17 -7.19
C THR A 57 -9.56 -12.98 -6.12
N ASN A 58 -9.82 -14.03 -5.33
CA ASN A 58 -10.72 -13.92 -4.20
C ASN A 58 -10.04 -13.23 -3.02
N ILE A 59 -10.80 -12.95 -1.96
CA ILE A 59 -10.28 -12.19 -0.80
C ILE A 59 -9.14 -12.92 -0.11
N GLU A 60 -9.21 -14.23 0.01
CA GLU A 60 -8.15 -15.02 0.64
C GLU A 60 -6.86 -14.93 -0.17
N GLY A 61 -6.96 -15.07 -1.49
CA GLY A 61 -5.82 -14.94 -2.39
C GLY A 61 -5.24 -13.53 -2.44
N ALA A 62 -6.08 -12.53 -2.29
CA ALA A 62 -5.64 -11.12 -2.29
C ALA A 62 -4.96 -10.74 -0.97
N THR A 63 -5.42 -11.29 0.14
CA THR A 63 -4.88 -10.98 1.47
C THR A 63 -3.42 -11.41 1.61
N ILE A 64 -3.05 -12.53 1.01
CA ILE A 64 -1.68 -13.09 1.13
C ILE A 64 -0.61 -12.11 0.63
N PRO A 65 -0.64 -11.64 -0.64
CA PRO A 65 0.39 -10.72 -1.12
C PRO A 65 0.32 -9.35 -0.45
N VAL A 66 -0.86 -8.89 -0.07
CA VAL A 66 -1.04 -7.59 0.58
C VAL A 66 -0.41 -7.62 1.98
N GLN A 67 -0.65 -8.67 2.77
CA GLN A 67 -0.02 -8.83 4.08
C GLN A 67 1.49 -9.06 3.95
N ARG A 68 1.93 -9.78 2.93
CA ARG A 68 3.35 -9.97 2.68
C ARG A 68 4.04 -8.63 2.42
N LEU A 69 3.44 -7.79 1.58
CA LEU A 69 3.97 -6.46 1.28
C LEU A 69 4.09 -5.62 2.55
N ARG A 70 3.04 -5.59 3.36
CA ARG A 70 3.06 -4.83 4.61
C ARG A 70 4.23 -5.25 5.52
N ARG A 71 4.42 -6.57 5.68
CA ARG A 71 5.51 -7.10 6.50
C ARG A 71 6.89 -6.80 5.90
N MET A 72 7.02 -6.93 4.59
CA MET A 72 8.29 -6.64 3.91
C MET A 72 8.70 -5.19 4.10
N VAL A 73 7.74 -4.26 4.04
CA VAL A 73 8.03 -2.84 4.29
C VAL A 73 8.41 -2.61 5.75
N GLU A 74 7.66 -3.19 6.68
CA GLU A 74 7.92 -3.06 8.12
C GLU A 74 9.32 -3.56 8.50
N GLU A 75 9.74 -4.68 7.92
CA GLU A 75 11.02 -5.31 8.21
C GLU A 75 12.20 -4.73 7.43
N TYR A 76 11.93 -3.92 6.41
CA TYR A 76 12.96 -3.40 5.53
C TYR A 76 13.80 -2.33 6.24
N ASP A 77 15.11 -2.41 6.07
CA ASP A 77 16.05 -1.42 6.60
C ASP A 77 16.28 -0.35 5.54
N PHE A 78 15.53 0.75 5.63
CA PHE A 78 15.69 1.88 4.71
C PHE A 78 16.96 2.62 5.05
N GLU A 79 17.83 2.77 4.07
CA GLU A 79 19.09 3.51 4.21
C GLU A 79 19.43 4.23 2.91
N TYR A 80 19.65 5.53 3.01
CA TYR A 80 19.98 6.38 1.88
C TYR A 80 20.91 7.49 2.36
N ASN A 81 22.08 7.63 1.68
CA ASN A 81 23.12 8.60 2.06
C ASN A 81 23.51 8.50 3.54
N GLY A 82 23.60 7.28 4.06
CA GLY A 82 23.97 7.02 5.45
C GLY A 82 22.88 7.23 6.48
N VAL A 83 21.68 7.64 6.06
CA VAL A 83 20.55 7.85 6.97
C VAL A 83 19.66 6.62 6.97
N LYS A 84 19.46 6.05 8.15
CA LYS A 84 18.63 4.86 8.35
C LYS A 84 17.28 5.22 8.95
N SER A 85 16.22 4.55 8.51
CA SER A 85 14.89 4.72 9.07
C SER A 85 14.07 3.46 8.95
N LYS A 86 12.95 3.43 9.69
CA LYS A 86 11.90 2.42 9.55
C LYS A 86 10.66 3.10 9.01
N VAL A 87 9.96 2.41 8.12
CA VAL A 87 8.74 2.91 7.47
C VAL A 87 7.72 1.79 7.50
N THR A 88 6.46 2.15 7.67
CA THR A 88 5.36 1.20 7.58
C THR A 88 4.34 1.69 6.54
N VAL A 89 3.41 0.82 6.19
CA VAL A 89 2.33 1.15 5.25
C VAL A 89 0.99 0.73 5.84
N SER A 90 -0.03 1.50 5.50
CA SER A 90 -1.43 1.16 5.78
C SER A 90 -2.09 0.81 4.46
N ILE A 91 -2.92 -0.22 4.46
CA ILE A 91 -3.52 -0.75 3.23
C ILE A 91 -5.01 -0.98 3.46
N GLY A 92 -5.83 -0.47 2.54
CA GLY A 92 -7.25 -0.79 2.46
C GLY A 92 -7.49 -1.77 1.31
N LEU A 93 -8.19 -2.85 1.60
CA LEU A 93 -8.47 -3.91 0.63
C LEU A 93 -9.97 -4.05 0.43
N THR A 94 -10.42 -4.13 -0.82
CA THR A 94 -11.82 -4.34 -1.17
C THR A 94 -11.96 -5.34 -2.30
N MET A 95 -13.15 -5.92 -2.41
CA MET A 95 -13.51 -6.86 -3.46
C MET A 95 -14.65 -6.32 -4.31
N ASN A 96 -14.64 -6.68 -5.59
CA ASN A 96 -15.76 -6.43 -6.48
C ASN A 96 -16.43 -7.76 -6.78
N TYR A 97 -17.37 -8.15 -5.93
CA TYR A 97 -18.10 -9.40 -6.10
C TYR A 97 -19.02 -9.32 -7.32
N GLN A 98 -18.87 -10.27 -8.24
CA GLN A 98 -19.75 -10.44 -9.41
C GLN A 98 -19.81 -9.19 -10.31
N ASN A 99 -18.81 -8.33 -10.26
CA ASN A 99 -18.74 -7.11 -11.06
C ASN A 99 -19.95 -6.18 -10.87
N LEU A 100 -20.50 -6.14 -9.65
CA LEU A 100 -21.68 -5.34 -9.33
C LEU A 100 -21.38 -3.88 -9.01
N CYS A 101 -20.12 -3.53 -8.74
CA CYS A 101 -19.74 -2.19 -8.35
C CYS A 101 -19.08 -1.44 -9.51
N SER A 102 -19.30 -0.13 -9.58
CA SER A 102 -18.56 0.74 -10.48
C SER A 102 -17.12 0.92 -9.97
N THR A 103 -16.23 1.38 -10.84
CA THR A 103 -14.85 1.70 -10.46
C THR A 103 -14.81 2.72 -9.32
N ALA A 104 -15.67 3.74 -9.38
CA ALA A 104 -15.75 4.77 -8.35
C ALA A 104 -16.17 4.18 -7.01
N GLU A 105 -17.12 3.25 -6.99
CA GLU A 105 -17.58 2.60 -5.75
C GLU A 105 -16.48 1.71 -5.15
N ILE A 106 -15.76 0.96 -5.98
CA ILE A 106 -14.66 0.09 -5.54
C ILE A 106 -13.54 0.96 -4.94
N LEU A 107 -13.20 2.04 -5.61
CA LEU A 107 -12.16 2.96 -5.14
C LEU A 107 -12.56 3.59 -3.80
N LYS A 108 -13.81 4.02 -3.67
CA LYS A 108 -14.34 4.58 -2.43
C LYS A 108 -14.26 3.57 -1.28
N SER A 109 -14.64 2.32 -1.55
CA SER A 109 -14.58 1.26 -0.54
C SER A 109 -13.15 0.99 -0.06
N ALA A 110 -12.21 0.95 -0.99
CA ALA A 110 -10.80 0.77 -0.64
C ALA A 110 -10.25 1.96 0.16
N ASP A 111 -10.65 3.19 -0.20
CA ASP A 111 -10.28 4.40 0.53
C ASP A 111 -10.84 4.40 1.95
N GLU A 112 -12.09 4.00 2.13
CA GLU A 112 -12.69 3.89 3.47
C GLU A 112 -11.94 2.88 4.34
N ALA A 113 -11.56 1.74 3.77
CA ALA A 113 -10.77 0.74 4.49
C ALA A 113 -9.39 1.28 4.85
N LEU A 114 -8.75 2.00 3.93
CA LEU A 114 -7.46 2.65 4.18
C LEU A 114 -7.57 3.66 5.32
N TYR A 115 -8.61 4.47 5.32
CA TYR A 115 -8.86 5.43 6.40
C TYR A 115 -8.96 4.73 7.75
N ARG A 116 -9.70 3.61 7.81
CA ARG A 116 -9.80 2.80 9.04
C ARG A 116 -8.45 2.24 9.47
N ALA A 117 -7.61 1.83 8.52
CA ALA A 117 -6.28 1.35 8.83
C ALA A 117 -5.45 2.44 9.51
N LYS A 118 -5.52 3.66 9.00
CA LYS A 118 -4.83 4.81 9.60
C LYS A 118 -5.37 5.17 10.97
N GLU A 119 -6.69 5.19 11.14
CA GLU A 119 -7.35 5.55 12.40
C GLU A 119 -7.14 4.50 13.50
N SER A 120 -6.98 3.23 13.13
CA SER A 120 -6.83 2.14 14.10
C SER A 120 -5.38 1.85 14.50
N GLY A 121 -4.42 2.65 14.03
CA GLY A 121 -3.03 2.53 14.48
C GLY A 121 -2.00 2.38 13.38
N ARG A 122 -2.40 2.43 12.11
CA ARG A 122 -1.51 2.30 10.96
C ARG A 122 -0.82 0.93 10.89
N ASN A 123 0.10 0.73 9.96
CA ASN A 123 0.87 -0.51 9.79
C ASN A 123 -0.03 -1.74 9.80
N ARG A 124 -1.05 -1.73 8.96
CA ARG A 124 -2.02 -2.83 8.90
C ARG A 124 -2.81 -2.83 7.61
N VAL A 125 -3.43 -3.97 7.37
CA VAL A 125 -4.38 -4.16 6.28
C VAL A 125 -5.79 -4.21 6.86
N ILE A 126 -6.70 -3.40 6.34
CA ILE A 126 -8.12 -3.46 6.69
C ILE A 126 -8.90 -3.85 5.45
N LEU A 127 -9.77 -4.84 5.61
CA LEU A 127 -10.69 -5.28 4.57
C LEU A 127 -11.98 -4.49 4.68
N HIS A 128 -12.45 -3.95 3.56
CA HIS A 128 -13.77 -3.34 3.49
C HIS A 128 -14.84 -4.45 3.41
N GLU A 129 -15.76 -4.41 4.31
CA GLU A 129 -16.87 -5.36 4.38
C GLU A 129 -18.16 -4.81 3.77
#